data_346fad0fdba51e2c5a897af4abf80283
#
_entry.id   346fad0fdba51e2c5a897af4abf80283
#
_cell.length_a   1.000
_cell.length_b   1.000
_cell.length_c   1.000
_cell.angle_alpha   90.00
_cell.angle_beta   90.00
_cell.angle_gamma   90.00
#
_symmetry.space_group_name_H-M   'P 1'
#
loop_
_entity.id
_entity.type
_entity.pdbx_description
1 polymer ?
#
loop_
_entity_poly.entity_id
_entity_poly.type
_entity_poly.pdbx_seq_one_letter_code
_entity_poly.pdbx_strand_id
1 'polypeptide(L)'
;ALMHYAGFEPDGIRVVAGFDNDPNVYTDASSPIPMYSLNRLEEIVSALKVQVGIITVPEIAAQESYDRLLKAGVRGVLNFSPVTLKPEKQEDGSVPVVHNINIALELEQIFYELKFPPQASKSRSIES
;
A
#
# COMPACT_ATOMS: atom_id res chain seq x y z
N ALA A 1 -3.95 2.58 8.31
CA ALA A 1 -3.25 3.78 7.80
C ALA A 1 -2.84 3.58 6.36
N LEU A 2 -2.68 4.69 5.64
CA LEU A 2 -2.18 4.69 4.28
C LEU A 2 -0.80 5.30 4.25
N MET A 3 0.09 4.71 3.44
CA MET A 3 1.42 5.24 3.24
C MET A 3 1.63 5.39 1.73
N HIS A 4 2.33 6.44 1.34
CA HIS A 4 2.49 6.76 -0.07
C HIS A 4 3.96 6.94 -0.43
N TYR A 5 4.28 6.64 -1.68
CA TYR A 5 5.64 6.81 -2.21
C TYR A 5 5.63 7.87 -3.29
N ALA A 6 6.68 8.69 -3.30
CA ALA A 6 6.82 9.69 -4.35
C ALA A 6 7.28 9.09 -5.67
N GLY A 7 7.73 7.85 -5.65
CA GLY A 7 8.27 7.19 -6.82
C GLY A 7 9.68 6.71 -6.54
N PHE A 8 10.36 6.29 -7.59
CA PHE A 8 11.71 5.77 -7.44
C PHE A 8 12.74 6.88 -7.53
N GLU A 9 13.75 6.76 -6.69
CA GLU A 9 14.95 7.56 -6.79
C GLU A 9 16.10 6.63 -7.15
N PRO A 10 17.23 7.20 -7.61
CA PRO A 10 18.33 6.31 -8.03
C PRO A 10 18.75 5.31 -6.98
N ASP A 11 18.57 5.64 -5.71
CA ASP A 11 18.97 4.77 -4.61
C ASP A 11 17.80 4.11 -3.91
N GLY A 12 16.59 4.13 -4.50
CA GLY A 12 15.48 3.37 -3.96
C GLY A 12 14.15 4.08 -3.93
N ILE A 13 13.32 3.70 -2.97
CA ILE A 13 11.95 4.16 -2.81
C ILE A 13 11.88 5.05 -1.57
N ARG A 14 11.17 6.15 -1.69
CA ARG A 14 11.00 7.05 -0.56
C ARG A 14 9.53 7.18 -0.19
N VAL A 15 9.24 6.98 1.10
CA VAL A 15 7.91 7.21 1.66
C VAL A 15 7.80 8.69 2.03
N VAL A 16 6.80 9.38 1.49
CA VAL A 16 6.71 10.82 1.64
C VAL A 16 5.56 11.28 2.53
N ALA A 17 4.58 10.43 2.80
CA ALA A 17 3.42 10.83 3.60
C ALA A 17 2.68 9.62 4.12
N GLY A 18 2.08 9.77 5.29
CA GLY A 18 1.17 8.79 5.85
C GLY A 18 -0.15 9.47 6.20
N PHE A 19 -1.21 8.70 6.25
CA PHE A 19 -2.54 9.22 6.52
C PHE A 19 -3.27 8.34 7.52
N ASP A 20 -3.98 8.97 8.43
CA ASP A 20 -4.78 8.26 9.42
C ASP A 20 -5.92 9.18 9.84
N ASN A 21 -7.03 8.59 10.29
CA ASN A 21 -8.14 9.40 10.78
C ASN A 21 -8.09 9.59 12.30
N ASP A 22 -7.09 9.02 12.98
CA ASP A 22 -6.91 9.18 14.42
C ASP A 22 -5.98 10.35 14.70
N PRO A 23 -6.48 11.42 15.34
CA PRO A 23 -5.63 12.59 15.63
C PRO A 23 -4.39 12.25 16.44
N ASN A 24 -4.43 11.24 17.29
CA ASN A 24 -3.26 10.84 18.05
C ASN A 24 -2.15 10.30 17.17
N VAL A 25 -2.50 9.82 15.99
CA VAL A 25 -1.51 9.30 15.04
C VAL A 25 -0.98 10.41 14.15
N TYR A 26 -1.87 11.20 13.55
CA TYR A 26 -1.40 12.16 12.54
C TYR A 26 -0.85 13.45 13.14
N THR A 27 -1.01 13.67 14.44
CA THR A 27 -0.37 14.82 15.09
C THR A 27 0.90 14.42 15.85
N ASP A 28 1.33 13.18 15.72
CA ASP A 28 2.51 12.68 16.44
C ASP A 28 3.77 13.24 15.80
N ALA A 29 4.42 14.18 16.50
CA ALA A 29 5.62 14.84 15.97
C ALA A 29 6.83 13.91 15.93
N SER A 30 6.77 12.75 16.59
CA SER A 30 7.88 11.81 16.60
C SER A 30 7.88 10.88 15.40
N SER A 31 6.86 10.95 14.55
CA SER A 31 6.78 10.09 13.38
C SER A 31 7.95 10.36 12.42
N PRO A 32 8.59 9.33 11.89
CA PRO A 32 9.70 9.52 10.96
C PRO A 32 9.27 10.04 9.60
N ILE A 33 7.99 9.99 9.28
CA ILE A 33 7.47 10.53 8.03
C ILE A 33 6.33 11.51 8.37
N PRO A 34 6.08 12.48 7.48
CA PRO A 34 4.96 13.41 7.72
C PRO A 34 3.64 12.66 7.74
N MET A 35 2.84 12.92 8.76
CA MET A 35 1.54 12.29 8.92
C MET A 35 0.46 13.36 8.79
N TYR A 36 -0.62 13.00 8.13
CA TYR A 36 -1.72 13.93 7.85
C TYR A 36 -3.06 13.28 8.19
N SER A 37 -4.05 14.13 8.45
CA SER A 37 -5.42 13.66 8.56
C SER A 37 -5.85 13.03 7.23
N LEU A 38 -6.58 11.93 7.32
CA LEU A 38 -7.12 11.27 6.14
C LEU A 38 -8.01 12.21 5.32
N ASN A 39 -8.56 13.24 5.96
CA ASN A 39 -9.36 14.24 5.25
C ASN A 39 -8.55 15.03 4.21
N ARG A 40 -7.24 15.03 4.34
CA ARG A 40 -6.36 15.75 3.42
C ARG A 40 -5.73 14.86 2.37
N LEU A 41 -6.24 13.64 2.22
CA LEU A 41 -5.60 12.65 1.34
C LEU A 41 -5.44 13.16 -0.09
N GLU A 42 -6.54 13.57 -0.69
CA GLU A 42 -6.50 13.99 -2.10
C GLU A 42 -5.60 15.19 -2.31
N GLU A 43 -5.68 16.14 -1.39
CA GLU A 43 -4.89 17.35 -1.48
C GLU A 43 -3.39 17.06 -1.43
N ILE A 44 -2.97 16.27 -0.45
CA ILE A 44 -1.54 15.99 -0.24
C ILE A 44 -1.00 15.07 -1.32
N VAL A 45 -1.75 14.03 -1.65
CA VAL A 45 -1.32 13.06 -2.66
C VAL A 45 -1.15 13.74 -4.02
N SER A 46 -2.06 14.62 -4.36
CA SER A 46 -1.98 15.36 -5.62
C SER A 46 -0.82 16.34 -5.60
N ALA A 47 -0.63 17.07 -4.50
CA ALA A 47 0.44 18.06 -4.40
C ALA A 47 1.82 17.42 -4.48
N LEU A 48 2.00 16.26 -3.86
CA LEU A 48 3.28 15.56 -3.85
C LEU A 48 3.47 14.66 -5.07
N LYS A 49 2.45 14.54 -5.92
CA LYS A 49 2.48 13.71 -7.12
C LYS A 49 2.88 12.28 -6.79
N VAL A 50 2.21 11.72 -5.79
CA VAL A 50 2.46 10.36 -5.33
C VAL A 50 2.08 9.38 -6.42
N GLN A 51 2.95 8.41 -6.70
CA GLN A 51 2.73 7.43 -7.75
C GLN A 51 2.15 6.12 -7.24
N VAL A 52 2.52 5.73 -6.02
CA VAL A 52 2.13 4.44 -5.48
C VAL A 52 1.58 4.63 -4.07
N GLY A 53 0.46 4.00 -3.80
CA GLY A 53 -0.15 4.00 -2.47
C GLY A 53 -0.09 2.62 -1.86
N ILE A 54 0.10 2.56 -0.54
CA ILE A 54 0.04 1.30 0.20
C ILE A 54 -1.18 1.38 1.11
N ILE A 55 -2.06 0.40 0.99
CA ILE A 55 -3.30 0.36 1.77
C ILE A 55 -3.15 -0.66 2.89
N THR A 56 -3.28 -0.19 4.13
CA THR A 56 -3.20 -1.05 5.31
C THR A 56 -4.40 -0.86 6.22
N VAL A 57 -5.48 -0.28 5.69
CA VAL A 57 -6.68 0.00 6.50
C VAL A 57 -7.53 -1.26 6.67
N PRO A 58 -8.47 -1.25 7.64
CA PRO A 58 -9.39 -2.36 7.79
C PRO A 58 -10.27 -2.57 6.56
N GLU A 59 -10.86 -3.76 6.50
CA GLU A 59 -11.64 -4.19 5.35
C GLU A 59 -12.70 -3.16 4.93
N ILE A 60 -13.42 -2.60 5.89
CA ILE A 60 -14.52 -1.70 5.59
C ILE A 60 -14.07 -0.42 4.89
N ALA A 61 -12.83 -0.01 5.10
CA ALA A 61 -12.32 1.24 4.53
C ALA A 61 -11.46 1.03 3.28
N ALA A 62 -11.21 -0.22 2.88
CA ALA A 62 -10.25 -0.49 1.83
C ALA A 62 -10.69 0.02 0.47
N GLN A 63 -11.93 -0.24 0.08
CA GLN A 63 -12.41 0.18 -1.24
C GLN A 63 -12.47 1.69 -1.36
N GLU A 64 -12.95 2.36 -0.33
CA GLU A 64 -13.02 3.82 -0.34
C GLU A 64 -11.63 4.43 -0.43
N SER A 65 -10.68 3.89 0.32
CA SER A 65 -9.31 4.38 0.28
C SER A 65 -8.71 4.22 -1.11
N TYR A 66 -8.94 3.08 -1.72
CA TYR A 66 -8.48 2.80 -3.07
C TYR A 66 -9.07 3.79 -4.07
N ASP A 67 -10.38 3.99 -4.01
CA ASP A 67 -11.04 4.92 -4.93
C ASP A 67 -10.50 6.33 -4.78
N ARG A 68 -10.24 6.76 -3.54
CA ARG A 68 -9.72 8.08 -3.28
C ARG A 68 -8.30 8.25 -3.81
N LEU A 69 -7.47 7.22 -3.66
CA LEU A 69 -6.11 7.26 -4.19
C LEU A 69 -6.11 7.41 -5.71
N LEU A 70 -6.93 6.62 -6.39
CA LEU A 70 -7.00 6.70 -7.85
C LEU A 70 -7.50 8.05 -8.30
N LYS A 71 -8.50 8.59 -7.60
CA LYS A 71 -9.03 9.91 -7.93
C LYS A 71 -7.98 10.99 -7.78
N ALA A 72 -7.06 10.82 -6.84
CA ALA A 72 -6.00 11.78 -6.61
C ALA A 72 -4.81 11.62 -7.56
N GLY A 73 -4.84 10.61 -8.44
CA GLY A 73 -3.81 10.45 -9.45
C GLY A 73 -2.85 9.29 -9.22
N VAL A 74 -3.02 8.53 -8.17
CA VAL A 74 -2.18 7.35 -7.92
C VAL A 74 -2.44 6.31 -8.99
N ARG A 75 -1.39 5.69 -9.49
CA ARG A 75 -1.48 4.71 -10.57
C ARG A 75 -1.05 3.31 -10.15
N GLY A 76 -0.45 3.16 -8.99
CA GLY A 76 -0.07 1.85 -8.47
C GLY A 76 -0.51 1.70 -7.03
N VAL A 77 -0.99 0.52 -6.65
CA VAL A 77 -1.48 0.28 -5.30
C VAL A 77 -0.98 -1.07 -4.82
N LEU A 78 -0.40 -1.07 -3.64
CA LEU A 78 -0.04 -2.29 -2.93
C LEU A 78 -1.04 -2.43 -1.79
N ASN A 79 -1.85 -3.47 -1.86
CA ASN A 79 -2.97 -3.64 -0.94
C ASN A 79 -2.69 -4.75 0.07
N PHE A 80 -2.57 -4.38 1.34
CA PHE A 80 -2.41 -5.32 2.44
C PHE A 80 -3.71 -5.55 3.21
N SER A 81 -4.81 -4.92 2.79
CA SER A 81 -6.09 -5.14 3.47
C SER A 81 -6.65 -6.51 3.08
N PRO A 82 -7.63 -7.02 3.85
CA PRO A 82 -8.21 -8.34 3.53
C PRO A 82 -9.11 -8.34 2.28
N VAL A 83 -9.42 -7.19 1.73
CA VAL A 83 -10.30 -7.07 0.57
C VAL A 83 -9.46 -7.16 -0.70
N THR A 84 -9.93 -7.90 -1.70
CA THR A 84 -9.28 -7.92 -3.00
C THR A 84 -9.73 -6.70 -3.79
N LEU A 85 -8.78 -5.87 -4.17
CA LEU A 85 -9.05 -4.68 -4.98
C LEU A 85 -8.73 -5.00 -6.45
N LYS A 86 -9.58 -4.51 -7.34
CA LYS A 86 -9.47 -4.81 -8.76
C LYS A 86 -8.94 -3.62 -9.54
N PRO A 87 -8.09 -3.86 -10.55
CA PRO A 87 -7.59 -2.76 -11.39
C PRO A 87 -8.66 -2.32 -12.37
N GLU A 88 -9.47 -1.34 -11.95
CA GLU A 88 -10.57 -0.86 -12.76
C GLU A 88 -10.14 0.30 -13.64
N LYS A 89 -10.62 0.29 -14.88
CA LYS A 89 -10.31 1.35 -15.84
C LYS A 89 -10.87 2.68 -15.38
N GLN A 90 -10.05 3.70 -15.42
CA GLN A 90 -10.42 5.03 -15.00
C GLN A 90 -11.04 5.81 -16.17
N GLU A 91 -11.60 6.98 -15.85
CA GLU A 91 -12.26 7.81 -16.87
C GLU A 91 -11.32 8.23 -17.98
N ASP A 92 -10.04 8.43 -17.64
CA ASP A 92 -9.05 8.84 -18.63
C ASP A 92 -8.50 7.65 -19.43
N GLY A 93 -9.06 6.46 -19.24
CA GLY A 93 -8.66 5.27 -19.96
C GLY A 93 -7.52 4.49 -19.31
N SER A 94 -6.89 5.04 -18.30
CA SER A 94 -5.78 4.34 -17.62
C SER A 94 -6.31 3.21 -16.75
N VAL A 95 -5.45 2.19 -16.55
CA VAL A 95 -5.76 1.08 -15.67
C VAL A 95 -4.64 1.02 -14.62
N PRO A 96 -4.98 1.12 -13.33
CA PRO A 96 -3.96 1.08 -12.29
C PRO A 96 -3.33 -0.29 -12.17
N VAL A 97 -2.11 -0.32 -11.66
CA VAL A 97 -1.46 -1.56 -11.28
C VAL A 97 -1.81 -1.84 -9.83
N VAL A 98 -2.38 -3.01 -9.55
CA VAL A 98 -2.80 -3.36 -8.19
C VAL A 98 -2.20 -4.70 -7.82
N HIS A 99 -1.49 -4.72 -6.70
CA HIS A 99 -1.00 -5.98 -6.15
C HIS A 99 -1.68 -6.21 -4.81
N ASN A 100 -2.40 -7.32 -4.70
CA ASN A 100 -3.10 -7.70 -3.48
C ASN A 100 -2.25 -8.70 -2.72
N ILE A 101 -1.86 -8.34 -1.51
CA ILE A 101 -1.04 -9.19 -0.65
C ILE A 101 -1.93 -9.72 0.46
N ASN A 102 -2.26 -10.99 0.40
CA ASN A 102 -3.09 -11.61 1.44
C ASN A 102 -2.17 -12.08 2.56
N ILE A 103 -2.07 -11.26 3.61
CA ILE A 103 -1.16 -11.55 4.72
C ILE A 103 -1.56 -12.86 5.42
N ALA A 104 -2.86 -13.10 5.57
CA ALA A 104 -3.31 -14.34 6.22
C ALA A 104 -2.86 -15.56 5.43
N LEU A 105 -3.01 -15.51 4.12
CA LEU A 105 -2.60 -16.62 3.27
C LEU A 105 -1.09 -16.81 3.32
N GLU A 106 -0.34 -15.70 3.31
CA GLU A 106 1.11 -15.79 3.40
C GLU A 106 1.56 -16.41 4.73
N LEU A 107 0.90 -16.02 5.82
CA LEU A 107 1.20 -16.61 7.12
C LEU A 107 0.88 -18.09 7.15
N GLU A 108 -0.24 -18.50 6.58
CA GLU A 108 -0.59 -19.92 6.49
C GLU A 108 0.46 -20.69 5.72
N GLN A 109 0.96 -20.10 4.64
CA GLN A 109 1.98 -20.74 3.84
C GLN A 109 3.28 -20.90 4.63
N ILE A 110 3.65 -19.87 5.39
CA ILE A 110 4.86 -19.94 6.22
C ILE A 110 4.71 -21.03 7.27
N PHE A 111 3.57 -21.08 7.96
CA PHE A 111 3.37 -22.11 8.97
C PHE A 111 3.39 -23.50 8.36
N TYR A 112 2.82 -23.66 7.18
CA TYR A 112 2.87 -24.94 6.49
C TYR A 112 4.31 -25.33 6.19
N GLU A 113 5.12 -24.39 5.69
CA GLU A 113 6.51 -24.68 5.35
C GLU A 113 7.38 -24.95 6.56
N LEU A 114 7.03 -24.36 7.70
CA LEU A 114 7.73 -24.68 8.93
C LEU A 114 7.45 -26.10 9.37
N LYS A 115 6.25 -26.60 9.15
CA LYS A 115 5.87 -27.96 9.50
C LYS A 115 6.36 -28.96 8.46
N PHE A 116 6.36 -28.57 7.19
CA PHE A 116 6.81 -29.42 6.10
C PHE A 116 7.86 -28.64 5.30
N PRO A 117 9.11 -28.61 5.81
CA PRO A 117 10.10 -27.72 5.22
C PRO A 117 10.38 -28.03 3.76
N PRO A 118 10.58 -27.02 2.94
CA PRO A 118 10.99 -27.22 1.57
C PRO A 118 12.39 -27.77 1.51
N GLN A 119 12.73 -28.43 0.42
CA GLN A 119 14.08 -29.00 0.28
C GLN A 119 15.06 -27.87 0.02
N ALA A 120 16.20 -27.95 0.74
CA ALA A 120 17.16 -26.86 0.73
C ALA A 120 17.78 -26.61 -0.61
N SER A 121 17.90 -27.62 -1.46
CA SER A 121 18.57 -27.49 -2.75
C SER A 121 17.69 -26.85 -3.81
N LYS A 122 16.48 -26.48 -3.46
CA LYS A 122 15.55 -26.00 -4.47
C LYS A 122 15.83 -24.57 -4.83
N SER A 123 15.16 -24.13 -5.85
CA SER A 123 15.40 -22.85 -6.47
C SER A 123 14.87 -21.66 -5.70
N ARG A 124 14.23 -21.86 -4.58
CA ARG A 124 13.59 -20.74 -3.92
C ARG A 124 14.57 -19.66 -3.48
N SER A 125 15.82 -20.02 -3.27
CA SER A 125 16.81 -19.02 -2.94
C SER A 125 17.11 -18.09 -4.11
N ILE A 126 16.68 -18.43 -5.28
CA ILE A 126 16.97 -17.67 -6.49
C ILE A 126 15.99 -16.55 -6.70
N GLU A 127 14.82 -16.70 -6.17
CA GLU A 127 13.77 -15.71 -6.38
C GLU A 127 14.02 -14.39 -5.73
N SER A 128 14.88 -14.33 -4.79
CA SER A 128 15.12 -13.09 -4.07
C SER A 128 15.66 -11.97 -4.96
#